data_45abb17d8a90e4574a16b172bd1d95df
#
_entry.id   45abb17d8a90e4574a16b172bd1d95df
#
_cell.length_a   1.000
_cell.length_b   1.000
_cell.length_c   1.000
_cell.angle_alpha   90.00
_cell.angle_beta   90.00
_cell.angle_gamma   90.00
#
_symmetry.space_group_name_H-M   'P 1'
#
loop_
_entity.id
_entity.type
_entity.pdbx_description
1 polymer ?
#
loop_
_entity_poly.entity_id
_entity_poly.type
_entity_poly.pdbx_seq_one_letter_code
_entity_poly.pdbx_strand_id
1 'polypeptide(L)'
;MVEQNLLNLTVLFDLSDRLEIVLTPSQMERDTAIVNYLVKQFQYECTKNKNLLQCKNAMRVLFYPTPQISDVANLANNLDIDLAKCQYAEKKRALVDMPQNFKESLAAIYDKTLQQKQWVGSDIWGFFSNNKVDQYCIKQDYRNVVVILTDGFLYDKYNKQNQNGNEYSYLLPQTLNVE
;
A
#
# COMPACT_ATOMS: atom_id res chain seq x y z
N MET A 1 10.39 -7.40 31.74
CA MET A 1 10.67 -6.60 30.54
C MET A 1 9.35 -6.44 29.81
N VAL A 2 8.90 -5.21 29.56
CA VAL A 2 7.69 -5.00 28.73
C VAL A 2 8.09 -5.39 27.31
N GLU A 3 7.49 -6.42 26.75
CA GLU A 3 7.63 -6.75 25.33
C GLU A 3 7.28 -5.51 24.53
N GLN A 4 8.27 -4.93 23.85
CA GLN A 4 8.00 -3.83 22.91
C GLN A 4 7.29 -4.47 21.71
N ASN A 5 5.98 -4.28 21.64
CA ASN A 5 5.15 -4.78 20.56
C ASN A 5 5.42 -3.88 19.32
N LEU A 6 6.53 -4.15 18.62
CA LEU A 6 6.96 -3.39 17.46
C LEU A 6 5.94 -3.55 16.33
N LEU A 7 5.51 -2.44 15.74
CA LEU A 7 4.54 -2.44 14.64
C LEU A 7 5.25 -2.29 13.29
N ASN A 8 4.93 -3.17 12.37
CA ASN A 8 5.24 -3.04 10.95
C ASN A 8 3.91 -2.99 10.17
N LEU A 9 3.55 -1.82 9.68
CA LEU A 9 2.29 -1.57 8.97
C LEU A 9 2.56 -1.40 7.47
N THR A 10 2.00 -2.26 6.66
CA THR A 10 2.05 -2.17 5.20
C THR A 10 0.67 -1.86 4.65
N VAL A 11 0.56 -0.85 3.80
CA VAL A 11 -0.66 -0.57 3.03
C VAL A 11 -0.40 -0.94 1.58
N LEU A 12 -1.11 -1.95 1.07
CA LEU A 12 -1.03 -2.38 -0.31
C LEU A 12 -2.12 -1.69 -1.13
N PHE A 13 -1.71 -0.98 -2.16
CA PHE A 13 -2.60 -0.21 -3.03
C PHE A 13 -2.78 -0.87 -4.38
N ASP A 14 -4.01 -0.89 -4.80
CA ASP A 14 -4.44 -1.19 -6.15
C ASP A 14 -4.54 0.12 -6.96
N LEU A 15 -3.64 0.29 -7.93
CA LEU A 15 -3.65 1.39 -8.89
C LEU A 15 -4.22 0.93 -10.24
N SER A 16 -5.37 0.27 -10.22
CA SER A 16 -6.10 -0.17 -11.42
C SER A 16 -7.03 0.94 -11.96
N ASP A 17 -7.78 0.61 -13.00
CA ASP A 17 -8.81 1.47 -13.61
C ASP A 17 -9.97 1.83 -12.66
N ARG A 18 -10.05 1.19 -11.47
CA ARG A 18 -10.96 1.63 -10.40
C ARG A 18 -10.84 3.12 -10.07
N LEU A 19 -9.69 3.73 -10.37
CA LEU A 19 -9.43 5.15 -10.17
C LEU A 19 -10.19 6.05 -11.16
N GLU A 20 -10.65 5.52 -12.29
CA GLU A 20 -11.47 6.25 -13.27
C GLU A 20 -12.96 6.29 -12.89
N ILE A 21 -13.39 5.49 -11.91
CA ILE A 21 -14.78 5.47 -11.48
C ILE A 21 -15.13 6.80 -10.81
N VAL A 22 -16.13 7.50 -11.37
CA VAL A 22 -16.59 8.76 -10.84
C VAL A 22 -17.39 8.53 -9.55
N LEU A 23 -16.80 8.86 -8.43
CA LEU A 23 -17.39 8.74 -7.11
C LEU A 23 -17.39 10.09 -6.38
N THR A 24 -18.29 10.25 -5.41
CA THR A 24 -18.31 11.40 -4.48
C THR A 24 -18.37 10.88 -3.04
N PRO A 25 -17.31 11.07 -2.20
CA PRO A 25 -15.98 11.59 -2.59
C PRO A 25 -15.26 10.65 -3.58
N SER A 26 -14.29 11.19 -4.30
CA SER A 26 -13.48 10.44 -5.28
C SER A 26 -12.72 9.28 -4.62
N GLN A 27 -12.29 8.31 -5.43
CA GLN A 27 -11.50 7.19 -4.92
C GLN A 27 -10.20 7.66 -4.26
N MET A 28 -9.52 8.65 -4.85
CA MET A 28 -8.34 9.28 -4.27
C MET A 28 -8.62 9.86 -2.87
N GLU A 29 -9.73 10.60 -2.72
CA GLU A 29 -10.10 11.19 -1.41
C GLU A 29 -10.38 10.11 -0.36
N ARG A 30 -11.07 9.04 -0.74
CA ARG A 30 -11.38 7.91 0.15
C ARG A 30 -10.10 7.21 0.60
N ASP A 31 -9.24 6.83 -0.33
CA ASP A 31 -8.00 6.13 -0.04
C ASP A 31 -7.04 7.02 0.78
N THR A 32 -6.92 8.29 0.43
CA THR A 32 -6.13 9.26 1.18
C THR A 32 -6.65 9.44 2.61
N ALA A 33 -7.96 9.45 2.81
CA ALA A 33 -8.56 9.54 4.14
C ALA A 33 -8.21 8.30 4.99
N ILE A 34 -8.25 7.10 4.42
CA ILE A 34 -7.86 5.86 5.09
C ILE A 34 -6.37 5.90 5.46
N VAL A 35 -5.49 6.27 4.54
CA VAL A 35 -4.05 6.35 4.82
C VAL A 35 -3.76 7.41 5.88
N ASN A 36 -4.39 8.57 5.83
CA ASN A 36 -4.24 9.60 6.85
C ASN A 36 -4.68 9.09 8.25
N TYR A 37 -5.74 8.31 8.32
CA TYR A 37 -6.13 7.66 9.57
C TYR A 37 -5.07 6.69 10.07
N LEU A 38 -4.55 5.83 9.18
CA LEU A 38 -3.48 4.86 9.51
C LEU A 38 -2.19 5.56 9.94
N VAL A 39 -1.81 6.67 9.30
CA VAL A 39 -0.68 7.51 9.69
C VAL A 39 -0.86 8.04 11.11
N LYS A 40 -2.05 8.55 11.45
CA LYS A 40 -2.33 9.02 12.83
C LYS A 40 -2.22 7.89 13.85
N GLN A 41 -2.75 6.70 13.52
CA GLN A 41 -2.63 5.52 14.38
C GLN A 41 -1.17 5.09 14.55
N PHE A 42 -0.39 5.11 13.47
CA PHE A 42 1.03 4.81 13.52
C PHE A 42 1.79 5.82 14.40
N GLN A 43 1.53 7.12 14.24
CA GLN A 43 2.13 8.17 15.09
C GLN A 43 1.77 7.95 16.57
N TYR A 44 0.51 7.62 16.87
CA TYR A 44 0.07 7.29 18.24
C TYR A 44 0.84 6.09 18.79
N GLU A 45 0.95 4.98 18.03
CA GLU A 45 1.70 3.79 18.45
C GLU A 45 3.19 4.11 18.72
N CYS A 46 3.79 5.03 17.96
CA CYS A 46 5.18 5.45 18.15
C CYS A 46 5.38 6.33 19.40
N THR A 47 4.36 7.07 19.83
CA THR A 47 4.48 8.09 20.86
C THR A 47 3.82 7.75 22.19
N LYS A 48 2.90 6.78 22.22
CA LYS A 48 2.11 6.42 23.42
C LYS A 48 2.95 6.07 24.64
N ASN A 49 4.13 5.47 24.46
CA ASN A 49 5.01 5.09 25.56
C ASN A 49 6.03 6.19 25.91
N LYS A 50 5.91 7.39 25.34
CA LYS A 50 6.80 8.56 25.57
C LYS A 50 8.30 8.27 25.37
N ASN A 51 8.66 7.17 24.72
CA ASN A 51 10.04 6.77 24.47
C ASN A 51 10.31 6.62 22.97
N LEU A 52 10.32 7.73 22.26
CA LEU A 52 10.56 7.76 20.82
C LEU A 52 11.97 7.23 20.44
N LEU A 53 12.94 7.38 21.33
CA LEU A 53 14.30 6.89 21.10
C LEU A 53 14.32 5.38 20.80
N GLN A 54 13.53 4.62 21.55
CA GLN A 54 13.44 3.15 21.42
C GLN A 54 12.42 2.71 20.36
N CYS A 55 11.61 3.62 19.83
CA CYS A 55 10.64 3.28 18.80
C CYS A 55 11.35 2.79 17.53
N LYS A 56 11.00 1.58 17.07
CA LYS A 56 11.53 0.95 15.85
C LYS A 56 10.42 0.61 14.86
N ASN A 57 9.20 1.12 15.07
CA ASN A 57 8.06 0.84 14.20
C ASN A 57 8.36 1.23 12.76
N ALA A 58 7.70 0.55 11.84
CA ALA A 58 7.80 0.82 10.40
C ALA A 58 6.41 0.94 9.79
N MET A 59 6.25 1.83 8.82
CA MET A 59 5.05 1.95 7.99
C MET A 59 5.46 2.23 6.55
N ARG A 60 4.82 1.52 5.62
CA ARG A 60 5.02 1.73 4.18
C ARG A 60 3.73 1.62 3.39
N VAL A 61 3.75 2.23 2.21
CA VAL A 61 2.75 2.01 1.17
C VAL A 61 3.41 1.29 0.01
N LEU A 62 2.80 0.23 -0.46
CA LEU A 62 3.24 -0.56 -1.60
C LEU A 62 2.21 -0.51 -2.71
N PHE A 63 2.68 -0.56 -3.94
CA PHE A 63 1.88 -0.67 -5.15
C PHE A 63 2.26 -1.98 -5.86
N TYR A 64 1.24 -2.80 -6.20
CA TYR A 64 1.52 -4.05 -6.90
C TYR A 64 0.45 -4.33 -7.96
N PRO A 65 0.84 -4.57 -9.20
CA PRO A 65 2.22 -4.53 -9.73
C PRO A 65 2.88 -3.16 -9.53
N THR A 66 4.21 -3.15 -9.39
CA THR A 66 4.95 -1.90 -9.24
C THR A 66 4.78 -1.05 -10.50
N PRO A 67 4.34 0.21 -10.39
CA PRO A 67 4.20 1.09 -11.55
C PRO A 67 5.53 1.25 -12.30
N GLN A 68 5.50 1.10 -13.61
CA GLN A 68 6.69 1.22 -14.47
C GLN A 68 7.10 2.68 -14.72
N ILE A 69 6.50 3.61 -14.01
CA ILE A 69 6.73 5.05 -14.11
C ILE A 69 7.83 5.43 -13.13
N SER A 70 8.98 5.85 -13.61
CA SER A 70 10.12 6.21 -12.76
C SER A 70 9.79 7.22 -11.66
N ASP A 71 8.98 8.22 -11.99
CA ASP A 71 8.56 9.25 -11.04
C ASP A 71 7.67 8.69 -9.92
N VAL A 72 6.80 7.73 -10.24
CA VAL A 72 5.94 7.06 -9.24
C VAL A 72 6.79 6.22 -8.29
N ALA A 73 7.80 5.53 -8.81
CA ALA A 73 8.74 4.78 -7.97
C ALA A 73 9.48 5.70 -6.98
N ASN A 74 9.91 6.89 -7.42
CA ASN A 74 10.55 7.87 -6.55
C ASN A 74 9.59 8.42 -5.48
N LEU A 75 8.34 8.73 -5.87
CA LEU A 75 7.32 9.18 -4.92
C LEU A 75 6.96 8.09 -3.90
N ALA A 76 6.94 6.83 -4.31
CA ALA A 76 6.68 5.69 -3.43
C ALA A 76 7.74 5.56 -2.32
N ASN A 77 8.98 5.95 -2.56
CA ASN A 77 10.02 5.96 -1.53
C ASN A 77 9.71 6.93 -0.38
N ASN A 78 8.97 8.01 -0.64
CA ASN A 78 8.53 8.94 0.40
C ASN A 78 7.44 8.34 1.32
N LEU A 79 6.85 7.23 0.91
CA LEU A 79 5.80 6.49 1.62
C LEU A 79 6.36 5.29 2.41
N ASP A 80 7.67 5.24 2.64
CA ASP A 80 8.33 4.20 3.44
C ASP A 80 9.08 4.85 4.61
N ILE A 81 8.63 4.57 5.83
CA ILE A 81 9.27 5.03 7.08
C ILE A 81 9.63 3.82 7.92
N ASP A 82 10.92 3.67 8.19
CA ASP A 82 11.46 2.67 9.12
C ASP A 82 12.25 3.36 10.24
N LEU A 83 11.60 3.53 11.39
CA LEU A 83 12.21 4.22 12.53
C LEU A 83 13.37 3.44 13.15
N ALA A 84 13.54 2.15 12.83
CA ALA A 84 14.71 1.40 13.26
C ALA A 84 16.00 1.89 12.58
N LYS A 85 15.88 2.51 11.39
CA LYS A 85 17.01 3.03 10.59
C LYS A 85 17.33 4.50 10.91
N CYS A 86 16.47 5.19 11.67
CA CYS A 86 16.58 6.61 11.93
C CYS A 86 17.29 6.90 13.25
N GLN A 87 18.08 7.97 13.29
CA GLN A 87 18.56 8.57 14.54
C GLN A 87 17.43 9.34 15.25
N TYR A 88 17.61 9.70 16.53
CA TYR A 88 16.52 10.29 17.33
C TYR A 88 15.92 11.57 16.71
N ALA A 89 16.77 12.49 16.27
CA ALA A 89 16.30 13.75 15.66
C ALA A 89 15.52 13.47 14.35
N GLU A 90 15.98 12.51 13.58
CA GLU A 90 15.33 12.07 12.35
C GLU A 90 13.98 11.40 12.62
N LYS A 91 13.87 10.57 13.68
CA LYS A 91 12.59 9.96 14.08
C LYS A 91 11.52 11.00 14.36
N LYS A 92 11.87 12.05 15.11
CA LYS A 92 10.93 13.13 15.43
C LYS A 92 10.47 13.83 14.16
N ARG A 93 11.43 14.22 13.30
CA ARG A 93 11.14 14.88 12.03
C ARG A 93 10.29 14.01 11.12
N ALA A 94 10.67 12.74 10.91
CA ALA A 94 9.94 11.79 10.09
C ALA A 94 8.47 11.68 10.53
N LEU A 95 8.20 11.56 11.84
CA LEU A 95 6.84 11.49 12.35
C LEU A 95 6.06 12.79 12.19
N VAL A 96 6.70 13.94 12.35
CA VAL A 96 6.03 15.26 12.21
C VAL A 96 5.67 15.50 10.74
N ASP A 97 6.59 15.22 9.82
CA ASP A 97 6.43 15.50 8.39
C ASP A 97 5.59 14.42 7.66
N MET A 98 5.45 13.23 8.26
CA MET A 98 4.79 12.07 7.66
C MET A 98 3.38 12.35 7.11
N PRO A 99 2.44 13.02 7.83
CA PRO A 99 1.09 13.24 7.33
C PRO A 99 1.08 14.05 6.02
N GLN A 100 1.90 15.09 5.96
CA GLN A 100 1.99 15.94 4.79
C GLN A 100 2.67 15.22 3.63
N ASN A 101 3.82 14.57 3.90
CA ASN A 101 4.57 13.83 2.88
C ASN A 101 3.74 12.71 2.25
N PHE A 102 3.01 11.96 3.08
CA PHE A 102 2.16 10.87 2.59
C PHE A 102 1.00 11.41 1.75
N LYS A 103 0.35 12.48 2.21
CA LYS A 103 -0.74 13.12 1.46
C LYS A 103 -0.28 13.63 0.09
N GLU A 104 0.83 14.37 0.05
CA GLU A 104 1.35 14.95 -1.19
C GLU A 104 1.86 13.88 -2.16
N SER A 105 2.59 12.89 -1.65
CA SER A 105 3.11 11.81 -2.49
C SER A 105 1.99 10.94 -3.06
N LEU A 106 0.96 10.62 -2.28
CA LEU A 106 -0.21 9.89 -2.77
C LEU A 106 -0.95 10.68 -3.84
N ALA A 107 -1.24 11.97 -3.60
CA ALA A 107 -1.92 12.80 -4.59
C ALA A 107 -1.13 12.83 -5.91
N ALA A 108 0.18 13.05 -5.84
CA ALA A 108 1.04 13.06 -7.03
C ALA A 108 1.08 11.70 -7.75
N ILE A 109 1.06 10.58 -7.02
CA ILE A 109 0.99 9.23 -7.60
C ILE A 109 -0.34 9.03 -8.34
N TYR A 110 -1.46 9.40 -7.72
CA TYR A 110 -2.78 9.32 -8.35
C TYR A 110 -2.86 10.16 -9.62
N ASP A 111 -2.44 11.43 -9.56
CA ASP A 111 -2.45 12.32 -10.71
C ASP A 111 -1.63 11.76 -11.87
N LYS A 112 -0.42 11.27 -11.61
CA LYS A 112 0.44 10.67 -12.64
C LYS A 112 -0.18 9.38 -13.21
N THR A 113 -0.76 8.55 -12.37
CA THR A 113 -1.41 7.30 -12.80
C THR A 113 -2.61 7.60 -13.70
N LEU A 114 -3.47 8.55 -13.32
CA LEU A 114 -4.62 8.98 -14.11
C LEU A 114 -4.22 9.64 -15.44
N GLN A 115 -3.16 10.45 -15.47
CA GLN A 115 -2.68 11.09 -16.69
C GLN A 115 -2.14 10.08 -17.72
N GLN A 116 -1.49 9.03 -17.27
CA GLN A 116 -0.88 8.06 -18.17
C GLN A 116 -1.86 7.01 -18.68
N LYS A 117 -2.94 6.74 -17.96
CA LYS A 117 -3.97 5.74 -18.32
C LYS A 117 -3.38 4.37 -18.72
N GLN A 118 -2.26 4.01 -18.11
CA GLN A 118 -1.60 2.72 -18.36
C GLN A 118 -1.91 1.77 -17.21
N TRP A 119 -3.06 1.15 -17.28
CA TRP A 119 -3.51 0.21 -16.27
C TRP A 119 -2.85 -1.15 -16.48
N VAL A 120 -2.05 -1.57 -15.53
CA VAL A 120 -1.46 -2.92 -15.51
C VAL A 120 -2.44 -3.93 -14.92
N GLY A 121 -3.43 -3.45 -14.19
CA GLY A 121 -4.36 -4.24 -13.41
C GLY A 121 -3.96 -4.30 -11.94
N SER A 122 -4.66 -5.14 -11.18
CA SER A 122 -4.42 -5.39 -9.77
C SER A 122 -4.09 -6.86 -9.55
N ASP A 123 -2.82 -7.16 -9.33
CA ASP A 123 -2.34 -8.53 -9.13
C ASP A 123 -2.23 -8.88 -7.63
N ILE A 124 -3.30 -8.62 -6.89
CA ILE A 124 -3.36 -8.97 -5.46
C ILE A 124 -3.18 -10.47 -5.25
N TRP A 125 -3.76 -11.31 -6.11
CA TRP A 125 -3.58 -12.76 -6.03
C TRP A 125 -2.11 -13.16 -6.22
N GLY A 126 -1.44 -12.65 -7.26
CA GLY A 126 -0.03 -12.92 -7.48
C GLY A 126 0.85 -12.40 -6.35
N PHE A 127 0.47 -11.30 -5.69
CA PHE A 127 1.18 -10.81 -4.52
C PHE A 127 1.19 -11.84 -3.38
N PHE A 128 0.06 -12.51 -3.14
CA PHE A 128 -0.01 -13.55 -2.11
C PHE A 128 0.62 -14.88 -2.57
N SER A 129 0.27 -15.36 -3.77
CA SER A 129 0.70 -16.66 -4.26
C SER A 129 2.21 -16.76 -4.55
N ASN A 130 2.86 -15.64 -4.87
CA ASN A 130 4.29 -15.57 -5.16
C ASN A 130 5.15 -15.18 -3.94
N ASN A 131 4.65 -15.39 -2.72
CA ASN A 131 5.35 -15.10 -1.46
C ASN A 131 5.82 -13.64 -1.32
N LYS A 132 5.15 -12.69 -2.03
CA LYS A 132 5.50 -11.26 -1.91
C LYS A 132 5.15 -10.68 -0.55
N VAL A 133 4.15 -11.25 0.12
CA VAL A 133 3.81 -10.89 1.50
C VAL A 133 5.01 -11.11 2.41
N ASP A 134 5.62 -12.31 2.38
CA ASP A 134 6.78 -12.63 3.21
C ASP A 134 7.97 -11.72 2.87
N GLN A 135 8.16 -11.46 1.58
CA GLN A 135 9.27 -10.65 1.10
C GLN A 135 9.16 -9.17 1.48
N TYR A 136 7.96 -8.59 1.43
CA TYR A 136 7.76 -7.15 1.53
C TYR A 136 7.02 -6.70 2.79
N CYS A 137 6.20 -7.56 3.38
CA CYS A 137 5.31 -7.17 4.48
C CYS A 137 5.71 -7.77 5.82
N ILE A 138 6.52 -8.82 5.84
CA ILE A 138 6.91 -9.49 7.09
C ILE A 138 8.26 -8.97 7.57
N LYS A 139 8.28 -8.54 8.81
CA LYS A 139 9.48 -8.16 9.56
C LYS A 139 9.55 -9.03 10.80
N GLN A 140 10.65 -9.76 10.98
CA GLN A 140 10.81 -10.64 12.13
C GLN A 140 10.74 -9.86 13.45
N ASP A 141 10.12 -10.43 14.47
CA ASP A 141 9.91 -9.84 15.79
C ASP A 141 8.97 -8.61 15.81
N TYR A 142 8.21 -8.37 14.71
CA TYR A 142 7.22 -7.32 14.63
C TYR A 142 5.81 -7.90 14.56
N ARG A 143 4.85 -7.14 15.09
CA ARG A 143 3.45 -7.32 14.74
C ARG A 143 3.26 -6.77 13.32
N ASN A 144 3.17 -7.67 12.35
CA ASN A 144 2.98 -7.32 10.95
C ASN A 144 1.48 -7.14 10.66
N VAL A 145 1.13 -5.99 10.11
CA VAL A 145 -0.24 -5.64 9.71
C VAL A 145 -0.22 -5.23 8.25
N VAL A 146 -1.05 -5.88 7.43
CA VAL A 146 -1.23 -5.54 6.02
C VAL A 146 -2.66 -5.05 5.83
N VAL A 147 -2.79 -3.85 5.28
CA VAL A 147 -4.07 -3.25 4.86
C VAL A 147 -4.08 -3.20 3.35
N ILE A 148 -5.12 -3.75 2.72
CA ILE A 148 -5.24 -3.79 1.26
C ILE A 148 -6.37 -2.84 0.85
N LEU A 149 -6.06 -1.89 -0.04
CA LEU A 149 -7.02 -0.96 -0.63
C LEU A 149 -7.24 -1.35 -2.10
N THR A 150 -8.32 -2.05 -2.36
CA THR A 150 -8.72 -2.58 -3.67
C THR A 150 -10.24 -2.60 -3.78
N ASP A 151 -10.78 -2.66 -4.97
CA ASP A 151 -12.19 -2.97 -5.22
C ASP A 151 -12.47 -4.48 -5.23
N GLY A 152 -11.41 -5.29 -5.09
CA GLY A 152 -11.50 -6.75 -5.10
C GLY A 152 -11.53 -7.36 -6.49
N PHE A 153 -11.45 -6.56 -7.55
CA PHE A 153 -11.37 -7.07 -8.91
C PHE A 153 -9.93 -7.52 -9.21
N LEU A 154 -9.77 -8.83 -9.44
CA LEU A 154 -8.47 -9.44 -9.70
C LEU A 154 -8.22 -9.49 -11.20
N TYR A 155 -7.41 -8.56 -11.69
CA TYR A 155 -7.03 -8.51 -13.09
C TYR A 155 -5.54 -8.23 -13.25
N ASP A 156 -4.87 -9.03 -14.05
CA ASP A 156 -3.48 -8.81 -14.46
C ASP A 156 -3.36 -9.01 -15.97
N LYS A 157 -2.89 -7.96 -16.67
CA LYS A 157 -2.73 -8.00 -18.13
C LYS A 157 -1.77 -9.08 -18.64
N TYR A 158 -0.88 -9.56 -17.79
CA TYR A 158 0.09 -10.61 -18.13
C TYR A 158 -0.45 -12.02 -17.89
N ASN A 159 -1.60 -12.15 -17.23
CA ASN A 159 -2.28 -13.40 -16.96
C ASN A 159 -3.69 -13.41 -17.58
N LYS A 160 -3.74 -13.10 -18.88
CA LYS A 160 -4.98 -13.02 -19.64
C LYS A 160 -5.35 -14.36 -20.25
N GLN A 161 -6.61 -14.71 -20.15
CA GLN A 161 -7.22 -15.85 -20.82
C GLN A 161 -8.48 -15.39 -21.56
N ASN A 162 -8.59 -15.76 -22.84
CA ASN A 162 -9.76 -15.46 -23.66
C ASN A 162 -10.65 -16.67 -23.73
N GLN A 163 -11.92 -16.51 -23.34
CA GLN A 163 -12.93 -17.56 -23.45
C GLN A 163 -14.26 -16.98 -23.94
N ASN A 164 -14.81 -17.53 -24.99
CA ASN A 164 -16.10 -17.12 -25.59
C ASN A 164 -16.16 -15.60 -25.91
N GLY A 165 -15.03 -15.01 -26.33
CA GLY A 165 -14.95 -13.57 -26.66
C GLY A 165 -14.80 -12.64 -25.46
N ASN A 166 -14.74 -13.17 -24.24
CA ASN A 166 -14.47 -12.42 -23.03
C ASN A 166 -13.03 -12.65 -22.55
N GLU A 167 -12.44 -11.61 -22.00
CA GLU A 167 -11.11 -11.65 -21.39
C GLU A 167 -11.24 -11.83 -19.88
N TYR A 168 -10.50 -12.79 -19.34
CA TYR A 168 -10.45 -13.12 -17.92
C TYR A 168 -9.02 -13.10 -17.42
N SER A 169 -8.84 -12.90 -16.11
CA SER A 169 -7.56 -13.07 -15.42
C SER A 169 -7.78 -13.87 -14.15
N TYR A 170 -6.96 -14.88 -13.89
CA TYR A 170 -7.00 -15.79 -12.73
C TYR A 170 -8.28 -16.62 -12.56
N LEU A 171 -9.46 -15.99 -12.57
CA LEU A 171 -10.73 -16.65 -12.30
C LEU A 171 -11.49 -16.83 -13.63
N LEU A 172 -11.63 -18.07 -14.05
CA LEU A 172 -12.48 -18.44 -15.18
C LEU A 172 -13.90 -18.77 -14.66
N PRO A 173 -14.96 -18.49 -15.44
CA PRO A 173 -16.32 -18.85 -15.06
C PRO A 173 -16.47 -20.33 -14.68
N GLN A 174 -15.69 -21.20 -15.28
CA GLN A 174 -15.69 -22.65 -14.99
C GLN A 174 -15.11 -22.98 -13.62
N THR A 175 -14.21 -22.16 -13.10
CA THR A 175 -13.62 -22.37 -11.75
C THR A 175 -14.48 -21.79 -10.64
N LEU A 176 -15.49 -20.96 -10.99
CA LEU A 176 -16.42 -20.35 -10.05
C LEU A 176 -17.69 -21.20 -9.83
N ASN A 177 -17.91 -22.24 -10.62
CA ASN A 177 -18.98 -23.20 -10.38
C ASN A 177 -18.58 -24.10 -9.20
N VAL A 178 -18.79 -23.57 -8.01
CA VAL A 178 -18.81 -24.36 -6.80
C VAL A 178 -20.22 -24.94 -6.71
N GLU A 179 -20.36 -26.28 -6.77
CA GLU A 179 -21.59 -27.01 -6.51
C GLU A 179 -22.15 -26.70 -5.10
#